data_d197749232c67cf3d509c291dccc997a
#
_entry.id   d197749232c67cf3d509c291dccc997a
#
_cell.length_a   1.000
_cell.length_b   1.000
_cell.length_c   1.000
_cell.angle_alpha   90.00
_cell.angle_beta   90.00
_cell.angle_gamma   90.00
#
_symmetry.space_group_name_H-M   'P 1'
#
loop_
_entity.id
_entity.type
_entity.pdbx_description
1 polymer ?
#
loop_
_entity_poly.entity_id
_entity_poly.type
_entity_poly.pdbx_seq_one_letter_code
_entity_poly.pdbx_strand_id
1 'polypeptide(L)'
;MAAIQFLKNFFTGLLTAADADEQQKFFAEIRHLSIFMQWVGIAGYVGGYWLMPADNHFNATHGIWVMSGIAAGLGISIFCRTLPMLNVGSVMLILSVTSGFRGLADSVSNPAFWVLPMGAIIGMTMAPLFSSSSLYLLVSTGIWVIFGYGNFPLNPQIPGEHWPELIIGSAVVMGLSLNICFRQLRQRNHRVRRDLERLAFQDALTGMHNRRSFTERAQQMQQRKDTPSLYFLMIDIDNFKKINDAFGHDFGDQVLKKTADIIHQHAGHHLSGRLGGEEFGMVFEGDSDAVCAFAAALVRAVHGNFYPQHAVSISVGIAELISNADLAYSYKRADASLYRAKSEGKNRYVLA
;
A
#
# COMPACT_ATOMS: atom_id res chain seq x y z
N MET A 1 -24.26 -10.17 17.18
CA MET A 1 -23.30 -10.53 16.11
C MET A 1 -22.24 -9.46 15.88
N ALA A 2 -22.59 -8.18 15.65
CA ALA A 2 -21.61 -7.11 15.41
C ALA A 2 -20.57 -6.91 16.53
N ALA A 3 -20.96 -6.97 17.81
CA ALA A 3 -20.06 -6.84 18.95
C ALA A 3 -19.04 -8.00 19.05
N ILE A 4 -19.45 -9.22 18.76
CA ILE A 4 -18.56 -10.39 18.76
C ILE A 4 -17.57 -10.31 17.61
N GLN A 5 -18.01 -9.86 16.42
CA GLN A 5 -17.12 -9.64 15.28
C GLN A 5 -16.15 -8.49 15.54
N PHE A 6 -16.57 -7.42 16.20
CA PHE A 6 -15.71 -6.33 16.63
C PHE A 6 -14.63 -6.81 17.61
N LEU A 7 -15.01 -7.57 18.66
CA LEU A 7 -14.05 -8.13 19.61
C LEU A 7 -13.07 -9.11 18.94
N LYS A 8 -13.54 -9.97 18.04
CA LYS A 8 -12.68 -10.87 17.28
C LYS A 8 -11.67 -10.09 16.44
N ASN A 9 -12.10 -9.05 15.72
CA ASN A 9 -11.22 -8.20 14.91
C ASN A 9 -10.25 -7.41 15.79
N PHE A 10 -10.68 -6.97 16.97
CA PHE A 10 -9.84 -6.27 17.94
C PHE A 10 -8.69 -7.17 18.42
N PHE A 11 -8.99 -8.37 18.88
CA PHE A 11 -7.95 -9.32 19.34
C PHE A 11 -7.05 -9.80 18.20
N THR A 12 -7.58 -10.04 17.01
CA THR A 12 -6.76 -10.38 15.84
C THR A 12 -5.82 -9.23 15.48
N GLY A 13 -6.32 -7.99 15.47
CA GLY A 13 -5.51 -6.79 15.21
C GLY A 13 -4.39 -6.55 16.24
N LEU A 14 -4.56 -7.00 17.48
CA LEU A 14 -3.55 -6.91 18.54
C LEU A 14 -2.34 -7.84 18.28
N LEU A 15 -2.59 -9.00 17.65
CA LEU A 15 -1.61 -10.08 17.52
C LEU A 15 -0.94 -10.16 16.14
N THR A 16 -1.50 -9.52 15.10
CA THR A 16 -0.92 -9.57 13.75
C THR A 16 0.24 -8.56 13.59
N ALA A 17 1.43 -9.07 13.31
CA ALA A 17 2.54 -8.27 12.79
C ALA A 17 2.24 -7.87 11.34
N ALA A 18 2.55 -6.64 10.95
CA ALA A 18 2.43 -6.19 9.56
C ALA A 18 3.45 -6.90 8.66
N ASP A 19 3.03 -7.29 7.46
CA ASP A 19 3.89 -7.86 6.43
C ASP A 19 4.94 -6.81 5.97
N ALA A 20 6.05 -7.26 5.37
CA ALA A 20 7.17 -6.39 4.95
C ALA A 20 6.72 -5.30 3.94
N ASP A 21 5.87 -5.65 2.98
CA ASP A 21 5.27 -4.71 2.02
C ASP A 21 4.34 -3.69 2.73
N GLU A 22 3.57 -4.15 3.70
CA GLU A 22 2.70 -3.31 4.54
C GLU A 22 3.54 -2.35 5.41
N GLN A 23 4.68 -2.80 5.93
CA GLN A 23 5.60 -1.96 6.70
C GLN A 23 6.23 -0.86 5.87
N GLN A 24 6.63 -1.14 4.63
CA GLN A 24 7.23 -0.14 3.74
C GLN A 24 6.22 0.93 3.32
N LYS A 25 5.00 0.54 2.99
CA LYS A 25 3.89 1.46 2.68
C LYS A 25 3.52 2.30 3.90
N PHE A 26 3.42 1.69 5.06
CA PHE A 26 3.18 2.39 6.31
C PHE A 26 4.30 3.41 6.61
N PHE A 27 5.56 3.05 6.41
CA PHE A 27 6.68 3.96 6.61
C PHE A 27 6.56 5.22 5.72
N ALA A 28 6.26 5.04 4.43
CA ALA A 28 6.12 6.15 3.49
C ALA A 28 4.99 7.13 3.91
N GLU A 29 3.86 6.59 4.39
CA GLU A 29 2.71 7.41 4.80
C GLU A 29 2.92 8.12 6.13
N ILE A 30 3.56 7.44 7.10
CA ILE A 30 3.58 7.94 8.47
C ILE A 30 4.80 8.80 8.78
N ARG A 31 5.88 8.70 7.98
CA ARG A 31 7.13 9.39 8.26
C ARG A 31 6.93 10.91 8.45
N HIS A 32 6.23 11.55 7.52
CA HIS A 32 5.99 13.00 7.58
C HIS A 32 5.09 13.37 8.77
N LEU A 33 4.04 12.58 9.01
CA LEU A 33 3.15 12.76 10.15
C LEU A 33 3.90 12.58 11.47
N SER A 34 4.74 11.56 11.57
CA SER A 34 5.55 11.29 12.77
C SER A 34 6.48 12.46 13.06
N ILE A 35 7.23 12.94 12.06
CA ILE A 35 8.13 14.09 12.22
C ILE A 35 7.35 15.35 12.61
N PHE A 36 6.20 15.61 11.99
CA PHE A 36 5.33 16.74 12.34
C PHE A 36 4.87 16.66 13.81
N MET A 37 4.36 15.51 14.24
CA MET A 37 3.91 15.29 15.62
C MET A 37 5.07 15.42 16.64
N GLN A 38 6.27 15.01 16.25
CA GLN A 38 7.46 15.22 17.05
C GLN A 38 7.75 16.71 17.26
N TRP A 39 7.66 17.52 16.20
CA TRP A 39 7.80 18.98 16.32
C TRP A 39 6.73 19.62 17.21
N VAL A 40 5.48 19.14 17.12
CA VAL A 40 4.39 19.59 18.01
C VAL A 40 4.73 19.27 19.48
N GLY A 41 5.23 18.06 19.75
CA GLY A 41 5.66 17.68 21.11
C GLY A 41 6.81 18.55 21.65
N ILE A 42 7.80 18.84 20.80
CA ILE A 42 8.92 19.73 21.15
C ILE A 42 8.42 21.16 21.44
N ALA A 43 7.56 21.69 20.56
CA ALA A 43 6.99 23.04 20.74
C ALA A 43 6.17 23.13 22.02
N GLY A 44 5.39 22.08 22.35
CA GLY A 44 4.65 21.99 23.60
C GLY A 44 5.56 21.99 24.82
N TYR A 45 6.68 21.23 24.78
CA TYR A 45 7.65 21.20 25.87
C TYR A 45 8.36 22.53 26.05
N VAL A 46 8.83 23.16 24.96
CA VAL A 46 9.47 24.49 24.99
C VAL A 46 8.48 25.55 25.50
N GLY A 47 7.24 25.51 24.99
CA GLY A 47 6.19 26.42 25.47
C GLY A 47 5.88 26.26 26.95
N GLY A 48 5.81 25.01 27.42
CA GLY A 48 5.64 24.72 28.85
C GLY A 48 6.78 25.28 29.71
N TYR A 49 8.02 25.17 29.22
CA TYR A 49 9.19 25.74 29.91
C TYR A 49 9.11 27.27 29.98
N TRP A 50 8.70 27.97 28.92
CA TRP A 50 8.55 29.42 28.87
C TRP A 50 7.45 29.97 29.78
N LEU A 51 6.44 29.16 30.06
CA LEU A 51 5.30 29.53 30.93
C LEU A 51 5.59 29.31 32.41
N MET A 52 6.73 28.73 32.76
CA MET A 52 7.13 28.48 34.13
C MET A 52 7.53 29.79 34.86
N PRO A 53 7.21 29.92 36.17
CA PRO A 53 7.68 31.02 36.99
C PRO A 53 9.23 31.09 37.03
N ALA A 54 9.75 32.31 37.08
CA ALA A 54 11.21 32.56 37.09
C ALA A 54 11.94 31.93 38.28
N ASP A 55 11.26 31.66 39.39
CA ASP A 55 11.79 31.07 40.61
C ASP A 55 11.89 29.53 40.56
N ASN A 56 11.74 28.96 39.37
CA ASN A 56 11.68 27.52 39.21
C ASN A 56 13.05 26.87 39.35
N HIS A 57 13.18 25.92 40.27
CA HIS A 57 14.37 25.10 40.48
C HIS A 57 14.47 23.95 39.44
N PHE A 58 14.37 24.29 38.14
CA PHE A 58 14.54 23.31 37.09
C PHE A 58 15.96 22.71 37.10
N ASN A 59 16.06 21.39 37.19
CA ASN A 59 17.36 20.72 37.19
C ASN A 59 17.98 20.79 35.78
N ALA A 60 18.99 21.65 35.62
CA ALA A 60 19.69 21.87 34.35
C ALA A 60 20.28 20.58 33.76
N THR A 61 20.80 19.68 34.62
CA THR A 61 21.31 18.38 34.16
C THR A 61 20.22 17.52 33.57
N HIS A 62 19.02 17.46 34.16
CA HIS A 62 17.86 16.75 33.62
C HIS A 62 17.43 17.36 32.26
N GLY A 63 17.42 18.70 32.17
CA GLY A 63 17.12 19.40 30.92
C GLY A 63 18.06 19.03 29.77
N ILE A 64 19.38 18.91 30.05
CA ILE A 64 20.37 18.49 29.06
C ILE A 64 20.07 17.07 28.55
N TRP A 65 19.77 16.14 29.44
CA TRP A 65 19.43 14.77 29.05
C TRP A 65 18.14 14.70 28.18
N VAL A 66 17.12 15.46 28.56
CA VAL A 66 15.87 15.58 27.80
C VAL A 66 16.14 16.12 26.38
N MET A 67 16.87 17.25 26.29
CA MET A 67 17.18 17.85 24.98
C MET A 67 18.09 16.95 24.13
N SER A 68 19.03 16.23 24.72
CA SER A 68 19.85 15.25 24.00
C SER A 68 19.02 14.10 23.45
N GLY A 69 18.09 13.58 24.24
CA GLY A 69 17.16 12.53 23.79
C GLY A 69 16.20 12.98 22.69
N ILE A 70 15.69 14.22 22.79
CA ILE A 70 14.87 14.85 21.75
C ILE A 70 15.67 15.01 20.46
N ALA A 71 16.88 15.56 20.52
CA ALA A 71 17.73 15.78 19.35
C ALA A 71 18.10 14.45 18.66
N ALA A 72 18.48 13.43 19.45
CA ALA A 72 18.79 12.11 18.92
C ALA A 72 17.55 11.43 18.30
N GLY A 73 16.41 11.44 18.97
CA GLY A 73 15.16 10.86 18.47
C GLY A 73 14.67 11.53 17.17
N LEU A 74 14.72 12.86 17.11
CA LEU A 74 14.39 13.63 15.91
C LEU A 74 15.38 13.35 14.77
N GLY A 75 16.68 13.34 15.07
CA GLY A 75 17.74 13.03 14.10
C GLY A 75 17.55 11.64 13.49
N ILE A 76 17.31 10.61 14.32
CA ILE A 76 17.01 9.26 13.84
C ILE A 76 15.77 9.29 12.93
N SER A 77 14.70 9.97 13.32
CA SER A 77 13.43 10.04 12.55
C SER A 77 13.59 10.75 11.20
N ILE A 78 14.43 11.79 11.13
CA ILE A 78 14.72 12.53 9.90
C ILE A 78 15.56 11.69 8.91
N PHE A 79 16.59 11.00 9.41
CA PHE A 79 17.52 10.26 8.56
C PHE A 79 17.18 8.79 8.38
N CYS A 80 16.13 8.27 9.03
CA CYS A 80 15.71 6.87 8.91
C CYS A 80 15.25 6.52 7.49
N ARG A 81 15.49 5.26 7.12
CA ARG A 81 15.05 4.68 5.85
C ARG A 81 14.10 3.49 6.03
N THR A 82 13.85 3.09 7.27
CA THR A 82 13.03 1.92 7.59
C THR A 82 12.08 2.22 8.74
N LEU A 83 10.95 1.51 8.77
CA LEU A 83 9.96 1.64 9.83
C LEU A 83 10.50 1.34 11.23
N PRO A 84 11.31 0.28 11.45
CA PRO A 84 11.90 0.05 12.77
C PRO A 84 12.76 1.22 13.28
N MET A 85 13.56 1.84 12.42
CA MET A 85 14.36 3.02 12.79
C MET A 85 13.47 4.22 13.13
N LEU A 86 12.39 4.45 12.34
CA LEU A 86 11.42 5.51 12.65
C LEU A 86 10.75 5.28 14.00
N ASN A 87 10.38 4.02 14.30
CA ASN A 87 9.80 3.66 15.59
C ASN A 87 10.79 3.94 16.74
N VAL A 88 12.06 3.58 16.60
CA VAL A 88 13.11 3.88 17.63
C VAL A 88 13.23 5.38 17.86
N GLY A 89 13.35 6.17 16.77
CA GLY A 89 13.43 7.63 16.89
C GLY A 89 12.19 8.25 17.56
N SER A 90 10.99 7.77 17.17
CA SER A 90 9.73 8.23 17.74
C SER A 90 9.58 7.85 19.22
N VAL A 91 9.91 6.63 19.60
CA VAL A 91 9.87 6.17 20.99
C VAL A 91 10.83 6.99 21.85
N MET A 92 12.07 7.16 21.39
CA MET A 92 13.08 7.93 22.09
C MET A 92 12.63 9.37 22.32
N LEU A 93 12.08 10.02 21.30
CA LEU A 93 11.59 11.40 21.41
C LEU A 93 10.38 11.48 22.36
N ILE A 94 9.38 10.60 22.20
CA ILE A 94 8.17 10.59 23.04
C ILE A 94 8.55 10.44 24.52
N LEU A 95 9.42 9.49 24.85
CA LEU A 95 9.82 9.26 26.24
C LEU A 95 10.67 10.43 26.78
N SER A 96 11.52 11.05 25.94
CA SER A 96 12.30 12.24 26.32
C SER A 96 11.40 13.45 26.59
N VAL A 97 10.42 13.72 25.71
CA VAL A 97 9.43 14.79 25.91
C VAL A 97 8.59 14.50 27.16
N THR A 98 8.17 13.26 27.36
CA THR A 98 7.43 12.85 28.57
C THR A 98 8.24 13.10 29.84
N SER A 99 9.54 12.75 29.84
CA SER A 99 10.46 13.03 30.96
C SER A 99 10.63 14.53 31.16
N GLY A 100 10.70 15.32 30.10
CA GLY A 100 10.76 16.78 30.17
C GLY A 100 9.50 17.38 30.81
N PHE A 101 8.33 16.98 30.38
CA PHE A 101 7.07 17.41 30.99
C PHE A 101 6.95 16.95 32.45
N ARG A 102 7.50 15.79 32.80
CA ARG A 102 7.57 15.33 34.16
C ARG A 102 8.41 16.30 35.01
N GLY A 103 9.60 16.68 34.54
CA GLY A 103 10.45 17.65 35.26
C GLY A 103 9.80 19.03 35.43
N LEU A 104 9.00 19.47 34.44
CA LEU A 104 8.20 20.69 34.56
C LEU A 104 7.07 20.53 35.58
N ALA A 105 6.38 19.38 35.58
CA ALA A 105 5.30 19.13 36.54
C ALA A 105 5.81 19.07 38.00
N ASP A 106 7.00 18.52 38.21
CA ASP A 106 7.61 18.46 39.57
C ASP A 106 7.95 19.86 40.16
N SER A 107 7.98 20.88 39.29
CA SER A 107 8.26 22.26 39.70
C SER A 107 7.02 23.03 40.12
N VAL A 108 5.81 22.47 39.99
CA VAL A 108 4.56 23.13 40.38
C VAL A 108 4.01 22.54 41.66
N SER A 109 3.18 23.31 42.38
CA SER A 109 2.65 22.98 43.69
C SER A 109 1.78 21.74 43.78
N ASN A 110 1.25 21.25 42.61
CA ASN A 110 0.44 20.03 42.55
C ASN A 110 0.77 19.23 41.27
N PRO A 111 1.86 18.46 41.26
CA PRO A 111 2.30 17.71 40.09
C PRO A 111 1.25 16.73 39.56
N ALA A 112 0.56 16.03 40.43
CA ALA A 112 -0.44 15.01 40.05
C ALA A 112 -1.59 15.58 39.17
N PHE A 113 -1.98 16.85 39.41
CA PHE A 113 -3.01 17.51 38.63
C PHE A 113 -2.62 17.69 37.16
N TRP A 114 -1.36 17.95 36.85
CA TRP A 114 -0.86 18.17 35.49
C TRP A 114 -0.43 16.90 34.79
N VAL A 115 0.09 15.95 35.53
CA VAL A 115 0.63 14.69 34.99
C VAL A 115 -0.44 13.81 34.35
N LEU A 116 -1.64 13.73 34.95
CA LEU A 116 -2.73 12.91 34.42
C LEU A 116 -3.23 13.37 33.04
N PRO A 117 -3.63 14.65 32.83
CA PRO A 117 -4.07 15.09 31.50
C PRO A 117 -2.95 15.06 30.47
N MET A 118 -1.70 15.39 30.84
CA MET A 118 -0.55 15.31 29.94
C MET A 118 -0.28 13.88 29.47
N GLY A 119 -0.28 12.92 30.38
CA GLY A 119 -0.13 11.50 30.04
C GLY A 119 -1.22 10.98 29.11
N ALA A 120 -2.47 11.37 29.36
CA ALA A 120 -3.60 11.01 28.51
C ALA A 120 -3.46 11.63 27.11
N ILE A 121 -3.15 12.92 27.00
CA ILE A 121 -2.97 13.62 25.72
C ILE A 121 -1.83 13.00 24.92
N ILE A 122 -0.65 12.81 25.52
CA ILE A 122 0.51 12.20 24.85
C ILE A 122 0.16 10.77 24.39
N GLY A 123 -0.42 9.95 25.28
CA GLY A 123 -0.82 8.59 24.98
C GLY A 123 -1.81 8.47 23.83
N MET A 124 -2.81 9.35 23.77
CA MET A 124 -3.81 9.34 22.71
C MET A 124 -3.25 9.87 21.38
N THR A 125 -2.49 10.97 21.42
CA THR A 125 -1.96 11.60 20.20
C THR A 125 -0.92 10.75 19.48
N MET A 126 -0.18 9.91 20.19
CA MET A 126 0.78 8.99 19.57
C MET A 126 0.14 7.73 18.99
N ALA A 127 -1.13 7.43 19.31
CA ALA A 127 -1.81 6.21 18.90
C ALA A 127 -1.76 5.93 17.39
N PRO A 128 -1.96 6.92 16.48
CA PRO A 128 -1.86 6.70 15.05
C PRO A 128 -0.41 6.49 14.54
N LEU A 129 0.61 6.75 15.33
CA LEU A 129 2.01 6.69 14.90
C LEU A 129 2.57 5.27 14.83
N PHE A 130 1.96 4.31 15.51
CA PHE A 130 2.46 2.94 15.60
C PHE A 130 1.67 1.98 14.73
N SER A 131 2.39 1.14 13.98
CA SER A 131 1.81 0.06 13.17
C SER A 131 1.40 -1.15 14.01
N SER A 132 1.94 -1.29 15.21
CA SER A 132 1.70 -2.41 16.13
C SER A 132 1.05 -1.91 17.41
N SER A 133 -0.02 -2.57 17.82
CA SER A 133 -0.67 -2.28 19.12
C SER A 133 0.17 -2.70 20.31
N SER A 134 1.03 -3.70 20.17
CA SER A 134 1.99 -4.10 21.20
C SER A 134 3.04 -3.01 21.44
N LEU A 135 3.57 -2.40 20.38
CA LEU A 135 4.51 -1.28 20.52
C LEU A 135 3.83 -0.04 21.11
N TYR A 136 2.59 0.25 20.70
CA TYR A 136 1.79 1.30 21.32
C TYR A 136 1.64 1.08 22.83
N LEU A 137 1.27 -0.14 23.27
CA LEU A 137 1.10 -0.46 24.68
C LEU A 137 2.41 -0.34 25.46
N LEU A 138 3.53 -0.79 24.87
CA LEU A 138 4.86 -0.65 25.48
C LEU A 138 5.21 0.82 25.74
N VAL A 139 5.01 1.68 24.75
CA VAL A 139 5.30 3.11 24.87
C VAL A 139 4.34 3.79 25.83
N SER A 140 3.06 3.46 25.76
CA SER A 140 2.05 3.95 26.70
C SER A 140 2.39 3.59 28.15
N THR A 141 2.84 2.35 28.39
CA THR A 141 3.33 1.92 29.70
C THR A 141 4.53 2.77 30.13
N GLY A 142 5.50 3.01 29.23
CA GLY A 142 6.64 3.87 29.52
C GLY A 142 6.25 5.29 29.93
N ILE A 143 5.26 5.90 29.25
CA ILE A 143 4.72 7.22 29.60
C ILE A 143 4.15 7.21 31.02
N TRP A 144 3.32 6.23 31.34
CA TRP A 144 2.67 6.15 32.66
C TRP A 144 3.64 5.78 33.78
N VAL A 145 4.70 5.03 33.49
CA VAL A 145 5.78 4.79 34.46
C VAL A 145 6.53 6.09 34.77
N ILE A 146 6.89 6.88 33.73
CA ILE A 146 7.60 8.15 33.92
C ILE A 146 6.73 9.14 34.71
N PHE A 147 5.48 9.28 34.37
CA PHE A 147 4.55 10.23 35.04
C PHE A 147 4.11 9.73 36.41
N GLY A 148 3.95 8.43 36.60
CA GLY A 148 3.44 7.84 37.84
C GLY A 148 4.48 7.73 38.96
N TYR A 149 5.77 7.63 38.60
CA TYR A 149 6.82 7.43 39.57
C TYR A 149 6.85 8.55 40.62
N GLY A 150 6.56 8.20 41.88
CA GLY A 150 6.55 9.13 43.03
C GLY A 150 5.33 10.08 43.08
N ASN A 151 4.43 10.12 42.08
CA ASN A 151 3.27 11.02 42.07
C ASN A 151 1.95 10.36 42.47
N PHE A 152 1.86 9.04 42.40
CA PHE A 152 0.66 8.32 42.80
C PHE A 152 0.99 7.45 43.99
N PRO A 153 0.73 7.91 45.22
CA PRO A 153 0.85 7.05 46.38
C PRO A 153 -0.19 5.95 46.27
N LEU A 154 0.25 4.73 46.01
CA LEU A 154 -0.58 3.52 46.10
C LEU A 154 -0.92 3.25 47.57
N ASN A 155 -1.72 4.11 48.19
CA ASN A 155 -2.23 3.84 49.51
C ASN A 155 -3.67 3.36 49.43
N PRO A 156 -3.92 2.02 49.49
CA PRO A 156 -5.29 1.46 49.32
C PRO A 156 -6.23 1.78 50.50
N GLN A 157 -5.79 2.55 51.48
CA GLN A 157 -6.56 2.79 52.71
C GLN A 157 -7.42 4.05 52.68
N ILE A 158 -7.32 4.91 51.64
CA ILE A 158 -8.15 6.12 51.56
C ILE A 158 -9.28 5.90 50.56
N PRO A 159 -10.56 5.77 50.99
CA PRO A 159 -11.68 5.64 50.08
C PRO A 159 -11.83 6.90 49.21
N GLY A 160 -11.85 6.73 47.90
CA GLY A 160 -12.08 7.83 46.92
C GLY A 160 -10.84 8.30 46.14
N GLU A 161 -9.63 7.79 46.39
CA GLU A 161 -8.40 8.16 45.68
C GLU A 161 -8.10 7.29 44.46
N HIS A 162 -9.08 6.61 43.89
CA HIS A 162 -8.90 5.76 42.68
C HIS A 162 -9.08 6.48 41.35
N TRP A 163 -9.22 7.82 41.35
CA TRP A 163 -9.34 8.62 40.13
C TRP A 163 -8.13 8.49 39.20
N PRO A 164 -6.86 8.45 39.70
CA PRO A 164 -5.70 8.30 38.81
C PRO A 164 -5.75 6.97 38.03
N GLU A 165 -6.05 5.85 38.67
CA GLU A 165 -6.11 4.53 38.03
C GLU A 165 -7.24 4.48 36.98
N LEU A 166 -8.38 5.09 37.27
CA LEU A 166 -9.49 5.19 36.32
C LEU A 166 -9.10 6.04 35.08
N ILE A 167 -8.43 7.18 35.29
CA ILE A 167 -8.00 8.05 34.20
C ILE A 167 -6.92 7.35 33.38
N ILE A 168 -5.93 6.74 33.99
CA ILE A 168 -4.87 5.99 33.31
C ILE A 168 -5.48 4.85 32.53
N GLY A 169 -6.32 4.03 33.15
CA GLY A 169 -6.99 2.90 32.49
C GLY A 169 -7.84 3.33 31.29
N SER A 170 -8.65 4.38 31.47
CA SER A 170 -9.49 4.92 30.38
C SER A 170 -8.64 5.52 29.24
N ALA A 171 -7.54 6.22 29.54
CA ALA A 171 -6.65 6.77 28.54
C ALA A 171 -5.92 5.68 27.73
N VAL A 172 -5.46 4.62 28.39
CA VAL A 172 -4.84 3.47 27.72
C VAL A 172 -5.87 2.75 26.82
N VAL A 173 -7.06 2.47 27.32
CA VAL A 173 -8.13 1.83 26.54
C VAL A 173 -8.54 2.69 25.35
N MET A 174 -8.73 3.99 25.54
CA MET A 174 -9.09 4.91 24.46
C MET A 174 -7.97 5.01 23.41
N GLY A 175 -6.71 5.18 23.83
CA GLY A 175 -5.58 5.26 22.93
C GLY A 175 -5.35 3.94 22.17
N LEU A 176 -5.53 2.79 22.81
CA LEU A 176 -5.49 1.48 22.16
C LEU A 176 -6.60 1.34 21.13
N SER A 177 -7.81 1.77 21.48
CA SER A 177 -8.95 1.78 20.56
C SER A 177 -8.69 2.67 19.34
N LEU A 178 -8.11 3.86 19.56
CA LEU A 178 -7.68 4.75 18.48
C LEU A 178 -6.61 4.09 17.60
N ASN A 179 -5.58 3.47 18.19
CA ASN A 179 -4.53 2.79 17.43
C ASN A 179 -5.14 1.70 16.53
N ILE A 180 -6.02 0.86 17.05
CA ILE A 180 -6.69 -0.19 16.30
C ILE A 180 -7.58 0.40 15.20
N CYS A 181 -8.36 1.45 15.51
CA CYS A 181 -9.21 2.14 14.55
C CYS A 181 -8.41 2.72 13.37
N PHE A 182 -7.31 3.43 13.65
CA PHE A 182 -6.44 3.99 12.61
C PHE A 182 -5.78 2.90 11.76
N ARG A 183 -5.37 1.77 12.36
CA ARG A 183 -4.83 0.61 11.62
C ARG A 183 -5.89 0.03 10.67
N GLN A 184 -7.10 -0.19 11.16
CA GLN A 184 -8.20 -0.74 10.34
C GLN A 184 -8.57 0.24 9.21
N LEU A 185 -8.63 1.54 9.49
CA LEU A 185 -8.93 2.56 8.49
C LEU A 185 -7.88 2.57 7.37
N ARG A 186 -6.59 2.50 7.70
CA ARG A 186 -5.50 2.41 6.71
C ARG A 186 -5.60 1.15 5.87
N GLN A 187 -5.77 0.00 6.49
CA GLN A 187 -5.92 -1.27 5.75
C GLN A 187 -7.12 -1.22 4.80
N ARG A 188 -8.22 -0.62 5.22
CA ARG A 188 -9.39 -0.41 4.36
C ARG A 188 -9.07 0.51 3.19
N ASN A 189 -8.41 1.63 3.44
CA ASN A 189 -8.02 2.57 2.39
C ASN A 189 -7.07 1.92 1.36
N HIS A 190 -6.10 1.13 1.80
CA HIS A 190 -5.21 0.39 0.90
C HIS A 190 -5.94 -0.67 0.06
N ARG A 191 -6.95 -1.35 0.62
CA ARG A 191 -7.78 -2.29 -0.16
C ARG A 191 -8.59 -1.56 -1.20
N VAL A 192 -9.32 -0.52 -0.81
CA VAL A 192 -10.12 0.29 -1.74
C VAL A 192 -9.25 0.87 -2.86
N ARG A 193 -8.07 1.39 -2.53
CA ARG A 193 -7.14 1.92 -3.54
C ARG A 193 -6.68 0.84 -4.52
N ARG A 194 -6.31 -0.35 -4.04
CA ARG A 194 -5.95 -1.48 -4.90
C ARG A 194 -7.10 -1.93 -5.80
N ASP A 195 -8.32 -1.95 -5.27
CA ASP A 195 -9.49 -2.32 -6.04
C ASP A 195 -9.79 -1.28 -7.13
N LEU A 196 -9.65 0.02 -6.81
CA LEU A 196 -9.76 1.11 -7.79
C LEU A 196 -8.68 1.03 -8.87
N GLU A 197 -7.43 0.73 -8.48
CA GLU A 197 -6.32 0.53 -9.43
C GLU A 197 -6.59 -0.66 -10.36
N ARG A 198 -7.08 -1.78 -9.82
CA ARG A 198 -7.48 -2.94 -10.63
C ARG A 198 -8.60 -2.57 -11.62
N LEU A 199 -9.67 -1.94 -11.16
CA LEU A 199 -10.78 -1.53 -12.02
C LEU A 199 -10.35 -0.51 -13.09
N ALA A 200 -9.41 0.38 -12.76
CA ALA A 200 -8.92 1.39 -13.69
C ALA A 200 -7.97 0.83 -14.77
N PHE A 201 -7.19 -0.21 -14.46
CA PHE A 201 -6.09 -0.66 -15.30
C PHE A 201 -6.18 -2.11 -15.79
N GLN A 202 -7.07 -2.92 -15.22
CA GLN A 202 -7.23 -4.31 -15.60
C GLN A 202 -8.63 -4.61 -16.17
N ASP A 203 -8.70 -5.57 -17.06
CA ASP A 203 -9.96 -6.17 -17.53
C ASP A 203 -10.52 -7.09 -16.44
N ALA A 204 -11.78 -6.88 -16.06
CA ALA A 204 -12.41 -7.57 -14.93
C ALA A 204 -12.55 -9.09 -15.14
N LEU A 205 -12.65 -9.55 -16.41
CA LEU A 205 -12.84 -10.95 -16.74
C LEU A 205 -11.52 -11.72 -16.77
N THR A 206 -10.49 -11.12 -17.39
CA THR A 206 -9.21 -11.79 -17.69
C THR A 206 -8.06 -11.40 -16.79
N GLY A 207 -8.18 -10.31 -16.06
CA GLY A 207 -7.10 -9.76 -15.22
C GLY A 207 -5.94 -9.12 -15.99
N MET A 208 -5.94 -9.17 -17.31
CA MET A 208 -4.95 -8.52 -18.16
C MET A 208 -5.10 -7.00 -18.12
N HIS A 209 -4.13 -6.24 -18.66
CA HIS A 209 -4.34 -4.81 -18.88
C HIS A 209 -5.59 -4.58 -19.72
N ASN A 210 -6.46 -3.66 -19.28
CA ASN A 210 -7.57 -3.23 -20.11
C ASN A 210 -7.08 -2.35 -21.28
N ARG A 211 -7.95 -2.05 -22.24
CA ARG A 211 -7.62 -1.25 -23.43
C ARG A 211 -6.91 0.06 -23.09
N ARG A 212 -7.39 0.78 -22.09
CA ARG A 212 -6.82 2.06 -21.67
C ARG A 212 -5.39 1.90 -21.19
N SER A 213 -5.18 1.04 -20.19
CA SER A 213 -3.87 0.79 -19.60
C SER A 213 -2.87 0.24 -20.62
N PHE A 214 -3.31 -0.67 -21.48
CA PHE A 214 -2.49 -1.21 -22.55
C PHE A 214 -2.04 -0.10 -23.53
N THR A 215 -2.96 0.75 -23.98
CA THR A 215 -2.66 1.83 -24.92
C THR A 215 -1.69 2.86 -24.34
N GLU A 216 -1.93 3.29 -23.10
CA GLU A 216 -1.04 4.23 -22.39
C GLU A 216 0.39 3.68 -22.26
N ARG A 217 0.53 2.40 -21.91
CA ARG A 217 1.84 1.73 -21.77
C ARG A 217 2.53 1.50 -23.12
N ALA A 218 1.79 1.09 -24.13
CA ALA A 218 2.31 0.92 -25.49
C ALA A 218 2.88 2.23 -26.05
N GLN A 219 2.18 3.37 -25.83
CA GLN A 219 2.67 4.69 -26.19
C GLN A 219 3.96 5.06 -25.44
N GLN A 220 4.03 4.78 -24.14
CA GLN A 220 5.23 5.00 -23.33
C GLN A 220 6.43 4.18 -23.83
N MET A 221 6.19 2.90 -24.21
CA MET A 221 7.25 2.04 -24.78
C MET A 221 7.73 2.59 -26.13
N GLN A 222 6.82 3.00 -27.01
CA GLN A 222 7.13 3.57 -28.32
C GLN A 222 7.98 4.85 -28.25
N GLN A 223 7.84 5.65 -27.19
CA GLN A 223 8.55 6.91 -26.98
C GLN A 223 9.96 6.73 -26.38
N ARG A 224 10.37 5.55 -25.96
CA ARG A 224 11.70 5.31 -25.42
C ARG A 224 12.76 5.39 -26.52
N LYS A 225 13.85 6.12 -26.28
CA LYS A 225 14.89 6.37 -27.30
C LYS A 225 15.85 5.21 -27.57
N ASP A 226 16.01 4.29 -26.61
CA ASP A 226 17.00 3.20 -26.65
C ASP A 226 16.33 1.82 -26.64
N THR A 227 15.20 1.67 -27.32
CA THR A 227 14.46 0.40 -27.38
C THR A 227 14.85 -0.42 -28.62
N PRO A 228 14.91 -1.76 -28.51
CA PRO A 228 14.91 -2.64 -29.68
C PRO A 228 13.65 -2.43 -30.52
N SER A 229 13.61 -2.96 -31.73
CA SER A 229 12.40 -2.89 -32.57
C SER A 229 11.20 -3.39 -31.81
N LEU A 230 10.10 -2.67 -31.91
CA LEU A 230 8.82 -2.98 -31.25
C LEU A 230 7.79 -3.43 -32.27
N TYR A 231 7.05 -4.46 -31.99
CA TYR A 231 5.95 -4.93 -32.82
C TYR A 231 4.67 -4.96 -32.03
N PHE A 232 3.60 -4.45 -32.63
CA PHE A 232 2.24 -4.59 -32.12
C PHE A 232 1.58 -5.81 -32.74
N LEU A 233 1.07 -6.70 -31.88
CA LEU A 233 0.28 -7.86 -32.27
C LEU A 233 -1.18 -7.59 -31.89
N MET A 234 -2.08 -7.65 -32.86
CA MET A 234 -3.53 -7.71 -32.67
C MET A 234 -3.97 -9.16 -32.77
N ILE A 235 -4.57 -9.67 -31.74
CA ILE A 235 -4.93 -11.08 -31.55
C ILE A 235 -6.44 -11.16 -31.37
N ASP A 236 -7.09 -12.09 -32.06
CA ASP A 236 -8.55 -12.27 -32.00
C ASP A 236 -8.89 -13.75 -31.99
N ILE A 237 -9.89 -14.14 -31.18
CA ILE A 237 -10.39 -15.52 -31.11
C ILE A 237 -11.29 -15.81 -32.28
N ASP A 238 -10.89 -16.78 -33.07
CA ASP A 238 -11.63 -17.17 -34.30
C ASP A 238 -13.03 -17.71 -33.98
N ASN A 239 -14.01 -17.18 -34.69
CA ASN A 239 -15.41 -17.60 -34.58
C ASN A 239 -16.01 -17.52 -33.16
N PHE A 240 -15.56 -16.59 -32.31
CA PHE A 240 -15.97 -16.49 -30.92
C PHE A 240 -17.49 -16.39 -30.74
N LYS A 241 -18.19 -15.65 -31.63
CA LYS A 241 -19.64 -15.60 -31.64
C LYS A 241 -20.27 -17.00 -31.80
N LYS A 242 -19.73 -17.84 -32.70
CA LYS A 242 -20.25 -19.22 -32.91
C LYS A 242 -20.04 -20.09 -31.67
N ILE A 243 -18.93 -19.84 -30.91
CA ILE A 243 -18.66 -20.53 -29.64
C ILE A 243 -19.74 -20.15 -28.63
N ASN A 244 -20.02 -18.85 -28.48
CA ASN A 244 -21.07 -18.38 -27.58
C ASN A 244 -22.47 -18.93 -27.98
N ASP A 245 -22.78 -18.92 -29.26
CA ASP A 245 -24.08 -19.40 -29.79
C ASP A 245 -24.24 -20.92 -29.55
N ALA A 246 -23.16 -21.69 -29.62
CA ALA A 246 -23.19 -23.14 -29.47
C ALA A 246 -23.10 -23.62 -28.00
N PHE A 247 -22.35 -22.94 -27.15
CA PHE A 247 -22.01 -23.41 -25.81
C PHE A 247 -22.41 -22.44 -24.67
N GLY A 248 -22.99 -21.29 -25.04
CA GLY A 248 -23.40 -20.25 -24.09
C GLY A 248 -22.28 -19.28 -23.68
N HIS A 249 -22.68 -18.14 -23.13
CA HIS A 249 -21.74 -17.06 -22.73
C HIS A 249 -20.79 -17.48 -21.62
N ASP A 250 -21.22 -18.31 -20.69
CA ASP A 250 -20.36 -18.80 -19.59
C ASP A 250 -19.16 -19.60 -20.11
N PHE A 251 -19.38 -20.39 -21.17
CA PHE A 251 -18.28 -21.10 -21.83
C PHE A 251 -17.39 -20.15 -22.63
N GLY A 252 -17.97 -19.15 -23.31
CA GLY A 252 -17.21 -18.09 -23.96
C GLY A 252 -16.30 -17.33 -22.99
N ASP A 253 -16.78 -17.03 -21.78
CA ASP A 253 -15.98 -16.40 -20.72
C ASP A 253 -14.82 -17.30 -20.27
N GLN A 254 -15.03 -18.62 -20.20
CA GLN A 254 -13.93 -19.57 -19.92
C GLN A 254 -12.91 -19.59 -21.04
N VAL A 255 -13.35 -19.53 -22.31
CA VAL A 255 -12.45 -19.44 -23.46
C VAL A 255 -11.62 -18.16 -23.41
N LEU A 256 -12.24 -17.01 -23.10
CA LEU A 256 -11.53 -15.74 -22.93
C LEU A 256 -10.49 -15.80 -21.81
N LYS A 257 -10.84 -16.31 -20.64
CA LYS A 257 -9.91 -16.48 -19.51
C LYS A 257 -8.73 -17.37 -19.86
N LYS A 258 -9.02 -18.55 -20.42
CA LYS A 258 -7.97 -19.50 -20.78
C LYS A 258 -7.04 -18.97 -21.88
N THR A 259 -7.59 -18.27 -22.88
CA THR A 259 -6.79 -17.60 -23.92
C THR A 259 -5.92 -16.50 -23.33
N ALA A 260 -6.47 -15.69 -22.42
CA ALA A 260 -5.72 -14.68 -21.70
C ALA A 260 -4.57 -15.26 -20.87
N ASP A 261 -4.80 -16.37 -20.16
CA ASP A 261 -3.77 -17.07 -19.38
C ASP A 261 -2.65 -17.59 -20.28
N ILE A 262 -2.98 -18.17 -21.46
CA ILE A 262 -1.99 -18.64 -22.43
C ILE A 262 -1.16 -17.47 -22.97
N ILE A 263 -1.83 -16.36 -23.36
CA ILE A 263 -1.15 -15.15 -23.82
C ILE A 263 -0.20 -14.64 -22.73
N HIS A 264 -0.69 -14.52 -21.50
CA HIS A 264 0.10 -14.02 -20.38
C HIS A 264 1.32 -14.89 -20.06
N GLN A 265 1.18 -16.21 -20.07
CA GLN A 265 2.27 -17.17 -19.86
C GLN A 265 3.35 -17.08 -20.95
N HIS A 266 2.96 -16.88 -22.22
CA HIS A 266 3.90 -16.72 -23.32
C HIS A 266 4.51 -15.32 -23.40
N ALA A 267 3.76 -14.29 -22.97
CA ALA A 267 4.21 -12.91 -23.03
C ALA A 267 5.48 -12.64 -22.21
N GLY A 268 5.67 -13.34 -21.08
CA GLY A 268 6.85 -13.10 -20.22
C GLY A 268 6.94 -11.64 -19.78
N HIS A 269 7.94 -10.90 -20.28
CA HIS A 269 8.14 -9.48 -20.01
C HIS A 269 7.43 -8.53 -21.00
N HIS A 270 6.88 -9.08 -22.09
CA HIS A 270 6.19 -8.29 -23.10
C HIS A 270 4.83 -7.75 -22.59
N LEU A 271 4.48 -6.53 -23.00
CA LEU A 271 3.20 -5.95 -22.62
C LEU A 271 2.05 -6.68 -23.31
N SER A 272 1.06 -7.11 -22.53
CA SER A 272 -0.15 -7.74 -23.08
C SER A 272 -1.41 -7.20 -22.40
N GLY A 273 -2.55 -7.18 -23.12
CA GLY A 273 -3.81 -6.68 -22.62
C GLY A 273 -5.00 -7.12 -23.45
N ARG A 274 -6.21 -6.99 -22.89
CA ARG A 274 -7.47 -7.19 -23.61
C ARG A 274 -7.98 -5.85 -24.13
N LEU A 275 -8.22 -5.78 -25.43
CA LEU A 275 -8.64 -4.54 -26.11
C LEU A 275 -10.17 -4.39 -26.14
N GLY A 276 -10.90 -5.50 -26.06
CA GLY A 276 -12.36 -5.52 -26.00
C GLY A 276 -12.93 -6.79 -26.65
N GLY A 277 -14.13 -7.21 -26.27
CA GLY A 277 -14.74 -8.42 -26.82
C GLY A 277 -13.82 -9.64 -26.77
N GLU A 278 -13.50 -10.18 -27.94
CA GLU A 278 -12.57 -11.29 -28.14
C GLU A 278 -11.16 -10.87 -28.58
N GLU A 279 -10.85 -9.55 -28.54
CA GLU A 279 -9.61 -8.97 -29.04
C GLU A 279 -8.60 -8.76 -27.90
N PHE A 280 -7.35 -9.17 -28.17
CA PHE A 280 -6.21 -8.93 -27.29
C PHE A 280 -5.11 -8.18 -28.03
N GLY A 281 -4.27 -7.45 -27.30
CA GLY A 281 -3.12 -6.75 -27.82
C GLY A 281 -1.84 -7.19 -27.13
N MET A 282 -0.72 -7.14 -27.86
CA MET A 282 0.61 -7.35 -27.29
C MET A 282 1.61 -6.40 -27.95
N VAL A 283 2.56 -5.91 -27.17
CA VAL A 283 3.77 -5.23 -27.67
C VAL A 283 4.95 -6.14 -27.42
N PHE A 284 5.56 -6.61 -28.49
CA PHE A 284 6.72 -7.49 -28.50
C PHE A 284 8.00 -6.68 -28.74
N GLU A 285 9.02 -6.92 -27.93
CA GLU A 285 10.35 -6.33 -28.10
C GLU A 285 11.28 -7.35 -28.75
N GLY A 286 11.80 -7.04 -29.94
CA GLY A 286 12.68 -7.96 -30.70
C GLY A 286 12.68 -7.67 -32.19
N ASP A 287 13.30 -8.54 -32.99
CA ASP A 287 13.33 -8.45 -34.44
C ASP A 287 12.11 -9.13 -35.09
N SER A 288 12.00 -9.01 -36.43
CA SER A 288 10.90 -9.55 -37.21
C SER A 288 10.82 -11.08 -37.16
N ASP A 289 11.95 -11.77 -37.10
CA ASP A 289 11.98 -13.23 -37.09
C ASP A 289 11.53 -13.75 -35.72
N ALA A 290 11.99 -13.10 -34.64
CA ALA A 290 11.58 -13.42 -33.28
C ALA A 290 10.07 -13.22 -33.05
N VAL A 291 9.50 -12.10 -33.51
CA VAL A 291 8.05 -11.87 -33.36
C VAL A 291 7.21 -12.85 -34.17
N CYS A 292 7.67 -13.24 -35.39
CA CYS A 292 7.00 -14.24 -36.20
C CYS A 292 7.06 -15.63 -35.56
N ALA A 293 8.21 -16.03 -35.03
CA ALA A 293 8.37 -17.29 -34.30
C ALA A 293 7.49 -17.33 -33.05
N PHE A 294 7.45 -16.22 -32.30
CA PHE A 294 6.60 -16.06 -31.13
C PHE A 294 5.11 -16.19 -31.50
N ALA A 295 4.64 -15.45 -32.51
CA ALA A 295 3.24 -15.49 -32.95
C ALA A 295 2.84 -16.91 -33.43
N ALA A 296 3.72 -17.60 -34.16
CA ALA A 296 3.51 -18.99 -34.56
C ALA A 296 3.38 -19.93 -33.34
N ALA A 297 4.23 -19.74 -32.32
CA ALA A 297 4.17 -20.52 -31.08
C ALA A 297 2.86 -20.25 -30.31
N LEU A 298 2.45 -18.98 -30.20
CA LEU A 298 1.22 -18.60 -29.53
C LEU A 298 -0.03 -19.18 -30.20
N VAL A 299 -0.14 -19.07 -31.54
CA VAL A 299 -1.23 -19.68 -32.30
C VAL A 299 -1.34 -21.18 -32.03
N ARG A 300 -0.21 -21.90 -32.09
CA ARG A 300 -0.17 -23.34 -31.78
C ARG A 300 -0.54 -23.63 -30.33
N ALA A 301 -0.06 -22.83 -29.40
CA ALA A 301 -0.36 -23.01 -27.99
C ALA A 301 -1.84 -22.86 -27.68
N VAL A 302 -2.52 -21.84 -28.21
CA VAL A 302 -3.96 -21.67 -28.02
C VAL A 302 -4.70 -22.85 -28.64
N HIS A 303 -4.43 -23.20 -29.91
CA HIS A 303 -5.09 -24.32 -30.55
C HIS A 303 -4.88 -25.63 -29.78
N GLY A 304 -3.65 -25.96 -29.40
CA GLY A 304 -3.30 -27.19 -28.67
C GLY A 304 -3.92 -27.30 -27.28
N ASN A 305 -4.17 -26.17 -26.60
CA ASN A 305 -4.78 -26.16 -25.28
C ASN A 305 -6.29 -26.43 -25.29
N PHE A 306 -6.95 -26.24 -26.41
CA PHE A 306 -8.38 -26.50 -26.55
C PHE A 306 -8.70 -27.78 -27.31
N TYR A 307 -7.83 -28.19 -28.23
CA TYR A 307 -8.01 -29.42 -29.01
C TYR A 307 -7.63 -30.68 -28.16
N PRO A 308 -8.32 -31.83 -28.29
CA PRO A 308 -9.40 -32.11 -29.23
C PRO A 308 -10.83 -31.78 -28.74
N GLN A 309 -10.98 -31.29 -27.47
CA GLN A 309 -12.31 -31.08 -26.90
C GLN A 309 -13.10 -29.98 -27.61
N HIS A 310 -12.43 -28.90 -28.01
CA HIS A 310 -13.04 -27.77 -28.71
C HIS A 310 -12.11 -27.19 -29.77
N ALA A 311 -12.67 -26.83 -30.92
CA ALA A 311 -11.91 -26.22 -32.01
C ALA A 311 -11.78 -24.69 -31.80
N VAL A 312 -11.04 -24.27 -30.79
CA VAL A 312 -10.73 -22.85 -30.55
C VAL A 312 -9.38 -22.54 -31.14
N SER A 313 -9.29 -21.45 -31.91
CA SER A 313 -8.05 -20.91 -32.45
C SER A 313 -8.01 -19.40 -32.39
N ILE A 314 -6.87 -18.81 -32.67
CA ILE A 314 -6.67 -17.36 -32.76
C ILE A 314 -6.04 -16.99 -34.08
N SER A 315 -6.41 -15.81 -34.59
CA SER A 315 -5.72 -15.14 -35.69
C SER A 315 -4.93 -13.96 -35.14
N VAL A 316 -3.75 -13.69 -35.70
CA VAL A 316 -2.84 -12.63 -35.23
C VAL A 316 -2.40 -11.77 -36.41
N GLY A 317 -2.62 -10.45 -36.29
CA GLY A 317 -2.03 -9.45 -37.18
C GLY A 317 -0.86 -8.75 -36.51
N ILE A 318 0.26 -8.64 -37.19
CA ILE A 318 1.50 -8.05 -36.66
C ILE A 318 1.86 -6.82 -37.46
N ALA A 319 2.25 -5.73 -36.77
CA ALA A 319 2.82 -4.54 -37.41
C ALA A 319 3.94 -3.94 -36.56
N GLU A 320 4.95 -3.40 -37.18
CA GLU A 320 6.01 -2.68 -36.51
C GLU A 320 5.49 -1.40 -35.87
N LEU A 321 5.90 -1.10 -34.65
CA LEU A 321 5.67 0.15 -33.94
C LEU A 321 6.76 1.14 -34.34
N ILE A 322 6.44 2.03 -35.26
CA ILE A 322 7.40 3.01 -35.78
C ILE A 322 7.58 4.12 -34.75
N SER A 323 8.82 4.37 -34.34
CA SER A 323 9.17 5.49 -33.46
C SER A 323 8.73 6.82 -34.11
N ASN A 324 8.10 7.68 -33.30
CA ASN A 324 7.56 8.99 -33.71
C ASN A 324 6.32 8.96 -34.67
N ALA A 325 5.75 7.79 -34.97
CA ALA A 325 4.45 7.71 -35.64
C ALA A 325 3.31 7.67 -34.60
N ASP A 326 2.10 8.00 -35.03
CA ASP A 326 0.93 7.78 -34.19
C ASP A 326 0.71 6.27 -33.99
N LEU A 327 0.50 5.85 -32.74
CA LEU A 327 0.17 4.46 -32.41
C LEU A 327 -1.01 3.94 -33.24
N ALA A 328 -1.98 4.80 -33.57
CA ALA A 328 -3.11 4.49 -34.43
C ALA A 328 -2.71 3.97 -35.82
N TYR A 329 -1.55 4.42 -36.36
CA TYR A 329 -1.04 3.93 -37.63
C TYR A 329 -0.64 2.43 -37.55
N SER A 330 0.11 2.06 -36.52
CA SER A 330 0.49 0.65 -36.31
C SER A 330 -0.70 -0.23 -35.99
N TYR A 331 -1.69 0.30 -35.27
CA TYR A 331 -2.97 -0.41 -35.03
C TYR A 331 -3.69 -0.73 -36.33
N LYS A 332 -3.84 0.25 -37.26
CA LYS A 332 -4.49 0.02 -38.56
C LYS A 332 -3.75 -1.01 -39.40
N ARG A 333 -2.41 -1.02 -39.37
CA ARG A 333 -1.63 -2.01 -40.10
C ARG A 333 -1.78 -3.42 -39.52
N ALA A 334 -1.76 -3.56 -38.20
CA ALA A 334 -1.99 -4.83 -37.53
C ALA A 334 -3.41 -5.34 -37.76
N ASP A 335 -4.41 -4.46 -37.71
CA ASP A 335 -5.82 -4.82 -38.04
C ASP A 335 -5.97 -5.32 -39.46
N ALA A 336 -5.36 -4.65 -40.45
CA ALA A 336 -5.35 -5.11 -41.85
C ALA A 336 -4.69 -6.50 -41.99
N SER A 337 -3.60 -6.75 -41.25
CA SER A 337 -2.93 -8.06 -41.24
C SER A 337 -3.78 -9.12 -40.52
N LEU A 338 -4.48 -8.78 -39.46
CA LEU A 338 -5.42 -9.64 -38.77
C LEU A 338 -6.58 -10.03 -39.69
N TYR A 339 -7.13 -9.06 -40.44
CA TYR A 339 -8.16 -9.32 -41.43
C TYR A 339 -7.69 -10.31 -42.52
N ARG A 340 -6.42 -10.15 -42.99
CA ARG A 340 -5.80 -11.13 -43.92
C ARG A 340 -5.68 -12.51 -43.28
N ALA A 341 -5.19 -12.60 -42.04
CA ALA A 341 -5.10 -13.88 -41.33
C ALA A 341 -6.46 -14.59 -41.25
N LYS A 342 -7.53 -13.84 -40.96
CA LYS A 342 -8.91 -14.38 -40.92
C LYS A 342 -9.40 -14.81 -42.28
N SER A 343 -9.16 -14.04 -43.33
CA SER A 343 -9.63 -14.35 -44.73
C SER A 343 -8.85 -15.51 -45.36
N GLU A 344 -7.59 -15.69 -45.01
CA GLU A 344 -6.74 -16.77 -45.52
C GLU A 344 -6.96 -18.12 -44.83
N GLY A 345 -7.94 -18.25 -43.94
CA GLY A 345 -8.33 -19.52 -43.33
C GLY A 345 -8.15 -19.59 -41.80
N LYS A 346 -7.85 -18.46 -41.13
CA LYS A 346 -7.75 -18.38 -39.67
C LYS A 346 -6.61 -19.22 -39.07
N ASN A 347 -6.51 -19.31 -37.71
CA ASN A 347 -5.52 -20.11 -37.02
C ASN A 347 -4.09 -19.83 -37.51
N ARG A 348 -3.73 -18.56 -37.69
CA ARG A 348 -2.46 -18.11 -38.24
C ARG A 348 -2.10 -16.70 -37.83
N TYR A 349 -0.89 -16.30 -38.15
CA TYR A 349 -0.46 -14.91 -38.09
C TYR A 349 -0.10 -14.34 -39.45
N VAL A 350 -0.16 -13.02 -39.59
CA VAL A 350 0.30 -12.29 -40.77
C VAL A 350 1.07 -11.03 -40.31
N LEU A 351 2.27 -10.86 -40.86
CA LEU A 351 3.07 -9.64 -40.70
C LEU A 351 2.73 -8.61 -41.79
N ALA A 352 2.61 -7.30 -41.40
CA ALA A 352 2.25 -6.19 -42.28
C ALA A 352 3.38 -5.75 -43.19
#